data_bf73dffca892c6c311a6014ed6b5050c
#
_entry.id   bf73dffca892c6c311a6014ed6b5050c
#
_cell.length_a   1.000
_cell.length_b   1.000
_cell.length_c   1.000
_cell.angle_alpha   90.00
_cell.angle_beta   90.00
_cell.angle_gamma   90.00
#
_symmetry.space_group_name_H-M   'P 1'
#
loop_
_entity.id
_entity.type
_entity.pdbx_description
1 polymer ?
#
loop_
_entity_poly.entity_id
_entity_poly.type
_entity_poly.pdbx_seq_one_letter_code
_entity_poly.pdbx_strand_id
1 'polypeptide(L)'
;LRVRRPPRGRGLLDLHVQVTPIAPDMMLIVMTDLSDERRVDAVRRDFVANVSHELKTPVGALSLLSEAVVSAADDAEAVRRFAERIQLESVRLGNLINDIIDLSRLESGDIIERTVECDVSAVIREASDEFATIAQARDIEIVQSTIPDALVLGERSQLLMAVRNLMANALSYSASGTRISVTVRQVEDLIEIDVKDQGIGIPAHDLDRIFERFYRVDPARSRNTGGTGLGLAIVKHVCRIHGGECLVWSELGIGSTFTLRFPQAGAISEFWLDEESVMRDVSERRVEPS
;
A
#
# COMPACT_ATOMS: atom_id res chain seq x y z
N LEU A 1 20.98 -24.04 -7.52
CA LEU A 1 20.21 -25.27 -7.31
C LEU A 1 18.87 -24.92 -6.66
N ARG A 2 17.74 -25.41 -7.19
CA ARG A 2 16.42 -25.23 -6.57
C ARG A 2 16.04 -26.48 -5.78
N VAL A 3 15.81 -26.32 -4.47
CA VAL A 3 15.47 -27.41 -3.57
C VAL A 3 14.15 -27.09 -2.85
N ARG A 4 13.31 -28.10 -2.63
CA ARG A 4 12.08 -27.91 -1.84
C ARG A 4 12.43 -27.66 -0.38
N ARG A 5 11.81 -26.67 0.25
CA ARG A 5 11.92 -26.45 1.71
C ARG A 5 11.47 -27.72 2.47
N PRO A 6 12.10 -28.01 3.64
CA PRO A 6 11.62 -29.09 4.52
C PRO A 6 10.15 -28.90 4.93
N PRO A 7 9.46 -29.93 5.48
CA PRO A 7 7.99 -29.96 5.66
C PRO A 7 7.34 -28.82 6.43
N ARG A 8 8.11 -27.95 7.08
CA ARG A 8 7.59 -26.75 7.81
C ARG A 8 7.69 -25.44 7.03
N GLY A 9 8.24 -25.44 5.79
CA GLY A 9 8.39 -24.23 4.97
C GLY A 9 7.62 -24.32 3.65
N ARG A 10 6.86 -23.29 3.28
CA ARG A 10 6.21 -23.20 1.96
C ARG A 10 7.18 -22.61 0.93
N GLY A 11 7.40 -23.30 -0.20
CA GLY A 11 8.11 -22.80 -1.37
C GLY A 11 9.40 -23.54 -1.71
N LEU A 12 10.11 -23.03 -2.73
CA LEU A 12 11.41 -23.52 -3.19
C LEU A 12 12.52 -22.67 -2.60
N LEU A 13 13.66 -23.29 -2.26
CA LEU A 13 14.90 -22.60 -1.90
C LEU A 13 15.74 -22.46 -3.17
N ASP A 14 16.23 -21.26 -3.44
CA ASP A 14 17.23 -20.99 -4.46
C ASP A 14 18.61 -20.94 -3.79
N LEU A 15 19.31 -22.08 -3.80
CA LEU A 15 20.63 -22.19 -3.18
C LEU A 15 21.72 -21.91 -4.20
N HIS A 16 22.62 -20.99 -3.86
CA HIS A 16 23.94 -20.89 -4.47
C HIS A 16 24.89 -21.86 -3.75
N VAL A 17 25.41 -22.84 -4.48
CA VAL A 17 26.33 -23.84 -3.92
C VAL A 17 27.70 -23.63 -4.55
N GLN A 18 28.68 -23.31 -3.72
CA GLN A 18 30.09 -23.20 -4.10
C GLN A 18 30.86 -24.35 -3.49
N VAL A 19 31.59 -25.09 -4.31
CA VAL A 19 32.40 -26.23 -3.91
C VAL A 19 33.85 -25.90 -4.21
N THR A 20 34.68 -25.86 -3.18
CA THR A 20 36.11 -25.53 -3.30
C THR A 20 36.96 -26.64 -2.67
N PRO A 21 37.91 -27.25 -3.38
CA PRO A 21 38.85 -28.20 -2.79
C PRO A 21 39.80 -27.44 -1.85
N ILE A 22 39.97 -27.93 -0.63
CA ILE A 22 40.92 -27.38 0.38
C ILE A 22 42.17 -28.26 0.50
N ALA A 23 42.02 -29.59 0.36
CA ALA A 23 43.06 -30.57 0.42
C ALA A 23 42.76 -31.76 -0.51
N PRO A 24 43.70 -32.67 -0.77
CA PRO A 24 43.44 -33.80 -1.70
C PRO A 24 42.16 -34.59 -1.41
N ASP A 25 41.81 -34.70 -0.12
CA ASP A 25 40.64 -35.48 0.32
C ASP A 25 39.56 -34.60 1.02
N MET A 26 39.66 -33.27 0.91
CA MET A 26 38.75 -32.36 1.60
C MET A 26 38.16 -31.29 0.68
N MET A 27 36.86 -31.16 0.70
CA MET A 27 36.12 -30.14 -0.06
C MET A 27 35.32 -29.27 0.90
N LEU A 28 35.35 -27.94 0.68
CA LEU A 28 34.48 -26.99 1.33
C LEU A 28 33.25 -26.81 0.46
N ILE A 29 32.09 -26.98 1.05
CA ILE A 29 30.80 -26.69 0.40
C ILE A 29 30.15 -25.49 1.14
N VAL A 30 30.04 -24.38 0.45
CA VAL A 30 29.33 -23.19 0.94
C VAL A 30 27.96 -23.12 0.25
N MET A 31 26.90 -23.07 1.03
CA MET A 31 25.52 -22.94 0.54
C MET A 31 24.93 -21.63 1.03
N THR A 32 24.57 -20.75 0.11
CA THR A 32 23.93 -19.48 0.38
C THR A 32 22.49 -19.51 -0.14
N ASP A 33 21.53 -19.20 0.71
CA ASP A 33 20.13 -19.05 0.28
C ASP A 33 19.94 -17.69 -0.38
N LEU A 34 19.66 -17.69 -1.68
CA LEU A 34 19.39 -16.50 -2.48
C LEU A 34 17.89 -16.31 -2.76
N SER A 35 17.02 -17.02 -2.05
CA SER A 35 15.58 -17.01 -2.32
C SER A 35 14.99 -15.63 -2.11
N ASP A 36 15.39 -14.93 -1.05
CA ASP A 36 14.87 -13.60 -0.72
C ASP A 36 15.41 -12.53 -1.67
N GLU A 37 16.71 -12.55 -2.01
CA GLU A 37 17.31 -11.63 -2.99
C GLU A 37 16.61 -11.76 -4.35
N ARG A 38 16.45 -12.99 -4.84
CA ARG A 38 15.78 -13.23 -6.12
C ARG A 38 14.31 -12.85 -6.11
N ARG A 39 13.64 -13.01 -4.95
CA ARG A 39 12.26 -12.58 -4.77
C ARG A 39 12.14 -11.06 -4.86
N VAL A 40 13.02 -10.32 -4.20
CA VAL A 40 13.09 -8.86 -4.28
C VAL A 40 13.36 -8.41 -5.71
N ASP A 41 14.33 -9.02 -6.40
CA ASP A 41 14.66 -8.72 -7.79
C ASP A 41 13.52 -9.04 -8.76
N ALA A 42 12.78 -10.13 -8.53
CA ALA A 42 11.61 -10.47 -9.33
C ALA A 42 10.51 -9.44 -9.15
N VAL A 43 10.17 -9.09 -7.90
CA VAL A 43 9.17 -8.08 -7.56
C VAL A 43 9.53 -6.72 -8.16
N ARG A 44 10.83 -6.34 -8.12
CA ARG A 44 11.29 -5.08 -8.72
C ARG A 44 11.17 -5.08 -10.25
N ARG A 45 11.53 -6.18 -10.91
CA ARG A 45 11.39 -6.31 -12.38
C ARG A 45 9.92 -6.26 -12.81
N ASP A 46 9.05 -6.98 -12.10
CA ASP A 46 7.61 -6.99 -12.37
C ASP A 46 7.00 -5.59 -12.13
N PHE A 47 7.47 -4.87 -11.10
CA PHE A 47 7.05 -3.49 -10.86
C PHE A 47 7.40 -2.57 -12.04
N VAL A 48 8.66 -2.57 -12.52
CA VAL A 48 9.09 -1.73 -13.65
C VAL A 48 8.33 -2.08 -14.93
N ALA A 49 8.09 -3.37 -15.19
CA ALA A 49 7.33 -3.81 -16.35
C ALA A 49 5.87 -3.32 -16.29
N ASN A 50 5.22 -3.44 -15.12
CA ASN A 50 3.84 -3.01 -14.91
C ASN A 50 3.72 -1.47 -14.97
N VAL A 51 4.65 -0.72 -14.36
CA VAL A 51 4.71 0.75 -14.49
C VAL A 51 4.78 1.16 -15.96
N SER A 52 5.67 0.54 -16.73
CA SER A 52 5.82 0.85 -18.15
C SER A 52 4.54 0.58 -18.93
N HIS A 53 3.85 -0.51 -18.62
CA HIS A 53 2.59 -0.87 -19.27
C HIS A 53 1.46 0.09 -18.89
N GLU A 54 1.31 0.41 -17.58
CA GLU A 54 0.25 1.29 -17.09
C GLU A 54 0.46 2.76 -17.50
N LEU A 55 1.70 3.19 -17.76
CA LEU A 55 1.98 4.51 -18.33
C LEU A 55 1.73 4.59 -19.84
N LYS A 56 2.05 3.51 -20.59
CA LYS A 56 1.89 3.48 -22.05
C LYS A 56 0.43 3.61 -22.49
N THR A 57 -0.49 3.04 -21.72
CA THR A 57 -1.93 3.04 -22.05
C THR A 57 -2.54 4.46 -22.06
N PRO A 58 -2.45 5.28 -20.98
CA PRO A 58 -2.99 6.64 -20.99
C PRO A 58 -2.27 7.56 -21.98
N VAL A 59 -0.94 7.41 -22.14
CA VAL A 59 -0.17 8.19 -23.12
C VAL A 59 -0.66 7.91 -24.54
N GLY A 60 -0.90 6.63 -24.89
CA GLY A 60 -1.47 6.28 -26.19
C GLY A 60 -2.91 6.80 -26.38
N ALA A 61 -3.72 6.76 -25.32
CA ALA A 61 -5.07 7.32 -25.36
C ALA A 61 -5.06 8.85 -25.57
N LEU A 62 -4.17 9.58 -24.88
CA LEU A 62 -4.00 11.03 -25.05
C LEU A 62 -3.57 11.38 -26.47
N SER A 63 -2.65 10.63 -27.07
CA SER A 63 -2.23 10.82 -28.46
C SER A 63 -3.38 10.66 -29.43
N LEU A 64 -4.13 9.55 -29.34
CA LEU A 64 -5.30 9.30 -30.20
C LEU A 64 -6.41 10.35 -30.03
N LEU A 65 -6.69 10.76 -28.79
CA LEU A 65 -7.67 11.80 -28.52
C LEU A 65 -7.27 13.16 -29.08
N SER A 66 -5.96 13.48 -29.02
CA SER A 66 -5.41 14.70 -29.61
C SER A 66 -5.55 14.70 -31.15
N GLU A 67 -5.27 13.60 -31.81
CA GLU A 67 -5.50 13.43 -33.25
C GLU A 67 -7.00 13.57 -33.59
N ALA A 68 -7.87 12.98 -32.76
CA ALA A 68 -9.32 13.09 -32.95
C ALA A 68 -9.82 14.53 -32.81
N VAL A 69 -9.27 15.34 -31.88
CA VAL A 69 -9.58 16.77 -31.75
C VAL A 69 -9.21 17.52 -33.04
N VAL A 70 -8.02 17.26 -33.57
CA VAL A 70 -7.54 17.90 -34.83
C VAL A 70 -8.44 17.50 -36.01
N SER A 71 -8.82 16.22 -36.10
CA SER A 71 -9.65 15.72 -37.17
C SER A 71 -11.11 16.20 -37.11
N ALA A 72 -11.57 16.55 -35.91
CA ALA A 72 -12.93 17.02 -35.66
C ALA A 72 -13.02 18.56 -35.56
N ALA A 73 -12.06 19.32 -36.13
CA ALA A 73 -11.93 20.77 -35.93
C ALA A 73 -13.20 21.57 -36.27
N ASP A 74 -13.99 21.10 -37.24
CA ASP A 74 -15.25 21.71 -37.68
C ASP A 74 -16.48 21.26 -36.87
N ASP A 75 -16.33 20.31 -35.94
CA ASP A 75 -17.38 19.79 -35.05
C ASP A 75 -17.10 20.18 -33.59
N ALA A 76 -17.63 21.31 -33.17
CA ALA A 76 -17.42 21.85 -31.83
C ALA A 76 -17.86 20.91 -30.69
N GLU A 77 -18.88 20.09 -30.92
CA GLU A 77 -19.37 19.12 -29.92
C GLU A 77 -18.41 17.92 -29.80
N ALA A 78 -17.91 17.41 -30.91
CA ALA A 78 -16.91 16.35 -30.90
C ALA A 78 -15.60 16.82 -30.26
N VAL A 79 -15.14 18.04 -30.59
CA VAL A 79 -13.96 18.66 -29.97
C VAL A 79 -14.12 18.75 -28.46
N ARG A 80 -15.29 19.21 -27.96
CA ARG A 80 -15.54 19.29 -26.51
C ARG A 80 -15.49 17.92 -25.86
N ARG A 81 -16.11 16.91 -26.40
CA ARG A 81 -16.11 15.52 -25.87
C ARG A 81 -14.71 14.95 -25.81
N PHE A 82 -13.89 15.15 -26.84
CA PHE A 82 -12.51 14.68 -26.84
C PHE A 82 -11.63 15.44 -25.84
N ALA A 83 -11.81 16.77 -25.74
CA ALA A 83 -11.09 17.58 -24.77
C ALA A 83 -11.40 17.19 -23.31
N GLU A 84 -12.66 16.92 -22.97
CA GLU A 84 -13.07 16.41 -21.67
C GLU A 84 -12.43 15.04 -21.37
N ARG A 85 -12.34 14.16 -22.37
CA ARG A 85 -11.65 12.87 -22.26
C ARG A 85 -10.15 13.04 -22.03
N ILE A 86 -9.49 13.96 -22.73
CA ILE A 86 -8.08 14.31 -22.55
C ILE A 86 -7.84 14.76 -21.10
N GLN A 87 -8.72 15.62 -20.58
CA GLN A 87 -8.61 16.13 -19.21
C GLN A 87 -8.69 14.98 -18.19
N LEU A 88 -9.65 14.06 -18.34
CA LEU A 88 -9.80 12.89 -17.47
C LEU A 88 -8.57 11.97 -17.50
N GLU A 89 -8.03 11.67 -18.69
CA GLU A 89 -6.84 10.83 -18.82
C GLU A 89 -5.58 11.52 -18.28
N SER A 90 -5.49 12.86 -18.40
CA SER A 90 -4.37 13.62 -17.82
C SER A 90 -4.38 13.60 -16.30
N VAL A 91 -5.56 13.76 -15.66
CA VAL A 91 -5.71 13.64 -14.20
C VAL A 91 -5.34 12.22 -13.74
N ARG A 92 -5.80 11.20 -14.45
CA ARG A 92 -5.50 9.81 -14.15
C ARG A 92 -3.98 9.52 -14.25
N LEU A 93 -3.34 10.02 -15.31
CA LEU A 93 -1.89 9.87 -15.48
C LEU A 93 -1.12 10.56 -14.35
N GLY A 94 -1.56 11.76 -13.95
CA GLY A 94 -0.99 12.48 -12.80
C GLY A 94 -1.08 11.68 -11.50
N ASN A 95 -2.25 11.11 -11.21
CA ASN A 95 -2.44 10.25 -10.03
C ASN A 95 -1.53 9.01 -10.07
N LEU A 96 -1.41 8.35 -11.23
CA LEU A 96 -0.51 7.19 -11.38
C LEU A 96 0.96 7.57 -11.12
N ILE A 97 1.40 8.70 -11.64
CA ILE A 97 2.78 9.18 -11.41
C ILE A 97 3.01 9.47 -9.93
N ASN A 98 2.06 10.13 -9.25
CA ASN A 98 2.15 10.41 -7.82
C ASN A 98 2.22 9.11 -6.99
N ASP A 99 1.34 8.14 -7.28
CA ASP A 99 1.36 6.84 -6.59
C ASP A 99 2.69 6.09 -6.77
N ILE A 100 3.31 6.17 -7.96
CA ILE A 100 4.61 5.57 -8.23
C ILE A 100 5.71 6.27 -7.42
N ILE A 101 5.70 7.61 -7.37
CA ILE A 101 6.67 8.40 -6.59
C ILE A 101 6.51 8.09 -5.11
N ASP A 102 5.29 8.07 -4.59
CA ASP A 102 5.00 7.78 -3.20
C ASP A 102 5.46 6.37 -2.82
N LEU A 103 5.14 5.36 -3.64
CA LEU A 103 5.61 4.00 -3.41
C LEU A 103 7.14 3.89 -3.49
N SER A 104 7.77 4.57 -4.43
CA SER A 104 9.23 4.60 -4.56
C SER A 104 9.92 5.21 -3.34
N ARG A 105 9.38 6.32 -2.81
CA ARG A 105 9.87 6.97 -1.58
C ARG A 105 9.73 6.04 -0.38
N LEU A 106 8.58 5.40 -0.24
CA LEU A 106 8.33 4.43 0.83
C LEU A 106 9.29 3.23 0.78
N GLU A 107 9.74 2.80 -0.41
CA GLU A 107 10.63 1.64 -0.58
C GLU A 107 12.12 1.96 -0.41
N SER A 108 12.52 3.20 -0.66
CA SER A 108 13.94 3.59 -0.58
C SER A 108 14.51 3.65 0.83
N GLY A 109 13.71 3.43 1.84
CA GLY A 109 14.21 3.33 3.22
C GLY A 109 14.58 4.66 3.88
N ASP A 110 14.37 5.80 3.22
CA ASP A 110 14.59 7.14 3.80
C ASP A 110 13.59 7.49 4.93
N ILE A 111 13.13 6.47 5.61
CA ILE A 111 11.75 6.38 6.09
C ILE A 111 11.58 6.70 7.55
N ILE A 112 12.55 6.65 8.39
CA ILE A 112 12.31 6.94 9.80
C ILE A 112 13.49 7.71 10.41
N GLU A 113 13.90 8.77 9.77
CA GLU A 113 14.77 9.73 10.46
C GLU A 113 14.03 10.54 11.54
N ARG A 114 12.69 10.54 11.52
CA ARG A 114 11.87 11.28 12.48
C ARG A 114 10.61 10.51 12.87
N THR A 115 10.76 9.47 13.65
CA THR A 115 9.62 8.88 14.35
C THR A 115 9.15 9.86 15.43
N VAL A 116 8.00 10.48 15.21
CA VAL A 116 7.36 11.38 16.15
C VAL A 116 5.99 10.85 16.55
N GLU A 117 5.52 11.23 17.72
CA GLU A 117 4.14 10.97 18.10
C GLU A 117 3.18 11.68 17.15
N CYS A 118 2.26 10.94 16.59
CA CYS A 118 1.29 11.42 15.61
C CYS A 118 -0.14 11.18 16.14
N ASP A 119 -0.93 12.24 16.25
CA ASP A 119 -2.36 12.16 16.56
C ASP A 119 -3.14 11.66 15.34
N VAL A 120 -3.54 10.39 15.40
CA VAL A 120 -4.32 9.72 14.36
C VAL A 120 -5.67 10.41 14.15
N SER A 121 -6.28 10.91 15.21
CA SER A 121 -7.56 11.64 15.13
C SER A 121 -7.44 12.93 14.33
N ALA A 122 -6.29 13.62 14.42
CA ALA A 122 -6.00 14.79 13.58
C ALA A 122 -5.80 14.41 12.09
N VAL A 123 -5.14 13.28 11.83
CA VAL A 123 -4.97 12.74 10.47
C VAL A 123 -6.31 12.44 9.82
N ILE A 124 -7.23 11.81 10.56
CA ILE A 124 -8.56 11.46 10.03
C ILE A 124 -9.39 12.71 9.76
N ARG A 125 -9.36 13.71 10.64
CA ARG A 125 -10.07 14.98 10.41
C ARG A 125 -9.59 15.63 9.10
N GLU A 126 -8.27 15.75 8.92
CA GLU A 126 -7.70 16.33 7.69
C GLU A 126 -8.12 15.56 6.45
N ALA A 127 -7.99 14.22 6.46
CA ALA A 127 -8.43 13.40 5.35
C ALA A 127 -9.93 13.58 5.05
N SER A 128 -10.78 13.59 6.09
CA SER A 128 -12.23 13.75 5.91
C SER A 128 -12.60 15.10 5.33
N ASP A 129 -11.94 16.17 5.76
CA ASP A 129 -12.17 17.53 5.24
C ASP A 129 -11.81 17.64 3.75
N GLU A 130 -10.73 17.00 3.33
CA GLU A 130 -10.33 16.97 1.91
C GLU A 130 -11.35 16.28 1.00
N PHE A 131 -11.98 15.23 1.48
CA PHE A 131 -12.97 14.48 0.72
C PHE A 131 -14.42 14.99 0.86
N ALA A 132 -14.69 15.92 1.78
CA ALA A 132 -16.04 16.41 2.07
C ALA A 132 -16.77 16.93 0.84
N THR A 133 -16.11 17.76 0.02
CA THR A 133 -16.73 18.35 -1.19
C THR A 133 -17.05 17.27 -2.24
N ILE A 134 -16.14 16.31 -2.41
CA ILE A 134 -16.34 15.23 -3.40
C ILE A 134 -17.44 14.28 -2.93
N ALA A 135 -17.48 13.96 -1.64
CA ALA A 135 -18.51 13.13 -1.04
C ALA A 135 -19.88 13.78 -1.17
N GLN A 136 -19.99 15.08 -0.87
CA GLN A 136 -21.22 15.86 -1.02
C GLN A 136 -21.71 15.88 -2.48
N ALA A 137 -20.81 16.09 -3.45
CA ALA A 137 -21.15 16.07 -4.87
C ALA A 137 -21.65 14.71 -5.36
N ARG A 138 -21.31 13.62 -4.66
CA ARG A 138 -21.75 12.24 -4.94
C ARG A 138 -22.90 11.77 -4.05
N ASP A 139 -23.44 12.64 -3.20
CA ASP A 139 -24.48 12.30 -2.21
C ASP A 139 -24.03 11.14 -1.30
N ILE A 140 -22.76 11.19 -0.84
CA ILE A 140 -22.17 10.22 0.11
C ILE A 140 -21.90 10.94 1.42
N GLU A 141 -22.39 10.38 2.52
CA GLU A 141 -22.16 10.90 3.86
C GLU A 141 -20.84 10.37 4.42
N ILE A 142 -19.93 11.25 4.86
CA ILE A 142 -18.73 10.85 5.63
C ILE A 142 -19.03 11.06 7.11
N VAL A 143 -18.98 9.97 7.89
CA VAL A 143 -19.16 9.99 9.33
C VAL A 143 -17.85 9.60 10.00
N GLN A 144 -17.36 10.43 10.92
CA GLN A 144 -16.14 10.16 11.66
C GLN A 144 -16.42 10.02 13.15
N SER A 145 -15.75 9.06 13.79
CA SER A 145 -15.76 8.85 15.22
C SER A 145 -14.32 8.65 15.69
N THR A 146 -13.80 9.61 16.43
CA THR A 146 -12.41 9.61 16.90
C THR A 146 -12.37 9.62 18.42
N ILE A 147 -11.26 9.17 18.99
CA ILE A 147 -10.98 9.21 20.42
C ILE A 147 -9.85 10.21 20.70
N PRO A 148 -9.80 10.82 21.91
CA PRO A 148 -8.65 11.61 22.33
C PRO A 148 -7.41 10.71 22.49
N ASP A 149 -6.23 11.30 22.40
CA ASP A 149 -4.94 10.66 22.69
C ASP A 149 -4.65 9.37 21.87
N ALA A 150 -5.21 9.27 20.66
CA ALA A 150 -4.90 8.21 19.72
C ALA A 150 -3.52 8.47 19.08
N LEU A 151 -2.45 8.25 19.86
CA LEU A 151 -1.08 8.52 19.46
C LEU A 151 -0.39 7.25 18.95
N VAL A 152 0.25 7.36 17.78
CA VAL A 152 1.11 6.34 17.20
C VAL A 152 2.48 6.93 16.88
N LEU A 153 3.53 6.12 16.89
CA LEU A 153 4.85 6.54 16.44
C LEU A 153 4.95 6.42 14.92
N GLY A 154 5.29 7.52 14.24
CA GLY A 154 5.40 7.48 12.80
C GLY A 154 5.50 8.83 12.13
N GLU A 155 5.37 8.82 10.81
CA GLU A 155 5.36 10.01 9.98
C GLU A 155 3.92 10.36 9.56
N ARG A 156 3.48 11.55 9.98
CA ARG A 156 2.10 12.02 9.75
C ARG A 156 1.69 12.01 8.27
N SER A 157 2.59 12.38 7.37
CA SER A 157 2.32 12.42 5.92
C SER A 157 2.02 11.02 5.37
N GLN A 158 2.72 10.00 5.85
CA GLN A 158 2.53 8.62 5.44
C GLN A 158 1.22 8.03 6.00
N LEU A 159 0.89 8.31 7.26
CA LEU A 159 -0.39 7.91 7.84
C LEU A 159 -1.56 8.57 7.10
N LEU A 160 -1.45 9.87 6.81
CA LEU A 160 -2.43 10.60 6.01
C LEU A 160 -2.59 10.01 4.60
N MET A 161 -1.49 9.65 3.95
CA MET A 161 -1.48 8.97 2.65
C MET A 161 -2.24 7.64 2.70
N ALA A 162 -2.05 6.83 3.75
CA ALA A 162 -2.77 5.57 3.90
C ALA A 162 -4.29 5.79 4.06
N VAL A 163 -4.70 6.73 4.93
CA VAL A 163 -6.12 7.06 5.14
C VAL A 163 -6.75 7.63 3.86
N ARG A 164 -6.07 8.53 3.15
CA ARG A 164 -6.52 9.09 1.85
C ARG A 164 -6.77 7.99 0.82
N ASN A 165 -5.86 7.03 0.69
CA ASN A 165 -6.03 5.90 -0.24
C ASN A 165 -7.26 5.05 0.10
N LEU A 166 -7.52 4.79 1.37
CA LEU A 166 -8.72 4.06 1.78
C LEU A 166 -10.00 4.88 1.54
N MET A 167 -10.02 6.16 1.86
CA MET A 167 -11.16 7.04 1.62
C MET A 167 -11.45 7.23 0.13
N ALA A 168 -10.41 7.38 -0.70
CA ALA A 168 -10.55 7.45 -2.16
C ALA A 168 -11.17 6.17 -2.73
N ASN A 169 -10.74 5.00 -2.23
CA ASN A 169 -11.34 3.73 -2.60
C ASN A 169 -12.81 3.65 -2.14
N ALA A 170 -13.10 3.96 -0.89
CA ALA A 170 -14.45 3.96 -0.35
C ALA A 170 -15.39 4.83 -1.18
N LEU A 171 -14.98 6.06 -1.54
CA LEU A 171 -15.74 6.95 -2.41
C LEU A 171 -15.91 6.42 -3.84
N SER A 172 -14.88 5.77 -4.39
CA SER A 172 -14.89 5.28 -5.76
C SER A 172 -15.83 4.09 -5.96
N TYR A 173 -15.98 3.27 -4.92
CA TYR A 173 -16.78 2.04 -5.00
C TYR A 173 -18.14 2.12 -4.32
N SER A 174 -18.44 3.21 -3.62
CA SER A 174 -19.76 3.46 -3.01
C SER A 174 -20.75 4.09 -4.02
N ALA A 175 -22.00 3.77 -3.85
CA ALA A 175 -23.09 4.38 -4.62
C ALA A 175 -23.54 5.70 -3.96
N SER A 176 -24.29 6.54 -4.72
CA SER A 176 -24.99 7.70 -4.17
C SER A 176 -26.00 7.29 -3.10
N GLY A 177 -26.20 8.12 -2.07
CA GLY A 177 -27.08 7.84 -0.93
C GLY A 177 -26.49 6.90 0.12
N THR A 178 -25.19 6.57 0.04
CA THR A 178 -24.50 5.69 0.98
C THR A 178 -23.69 6.46 2.00
N ARG A 179 -23.08 5.70 2.95
CA ARG A 179 -22.26 6.27 4.02
C ARG A 179 -20.88 5.63 4.03
N ILE A 180 -19.85 6.46 4.26
CA ILE A 180 -18.49 6.06 4.60
C ILE A 180 -18.27 6.40 6.07
N SER A 181 -17.84 5.42 6.85
CA SER A 181 -17.57 5.58 8.28
C SER A 181 -16.08 5.44 8.55
N VAL A 182 -15.46 6.43 9.19
CA VAL A 182 -14.07 6.38 9.63
C VAL A 182 -14.05 6.42 11.15
N THR A 183 -13.58 5.33 11.77
CA THR A 183 -13.62 5.17 13.23
C THR A 183 -12.22 4.92 13.76
N VAL A 184 -11.85 5.63 14.84
CA VAL A 184 -10.65 5.34 15.62
C VAL A 184 -11.05 4.73 16.94
N ARG A 185 -10.41 3.65 17.32
CA ARG A 185 -10.55 3.02 18.63
C ARG A 185 -9.21 2.54 19.16
N GLN A 186 -9.11 2.45 20.46
CA GLN A 186 -8.01 1.77 21.11
C GLN A 186 -8.46 0.36 21.49
N VAL A 187 -7.65 -0.64 21.15
CA VAL A 187 -7.86 -2.04 21.50
C VAL A 187 -6.56 -2.53 22.11
N GLU A 188 -6.56 -2.73 23.42
CA GLU A 188 -5.34 -3.03 24.18
C GLU A 188 -4.24 -1.98 23.92
N ASP A 189 -3.08 -2.38 23.45
CA ASP A 189 -1.93 -1.53 23.11
C ASP A 189 -1.91 -1.10 21.64
N LEU A 190 -3.03 -1.26 20.92
CA LEU A 190 -3.14 -0.93 19.50
C LEU A 190 -4.13 0.23 19.30
N ILE A 191 -3.80 1.09 18.37
CA ILE A 191 -4.73 2.06 17.76
C ILE A 191 -5.25 1.46 16.47
N GLU A 192 -6.55 1.28 16.36
CA GLU A 192 -7.23 0.80 15.16
C GLU A 192 -7.96 1.93 14.45
N ILE A 193 -7.79 1.99 13.13
CA ILE A 193 -8.50 2.89 12.22
C ILE A 193 -9.33 2.03 11.28
N ASP A 194 -10.64 2.10 11.41
CA ASP A 194 -11.56 1.45 10.48
C ASP A 194 -12.06 2.44 9.45
N VAL A 195 -11.91 2.11 8.18
CA VAL A 195 -12.58 2.78 7.05
C VAL A 195 -13.58 1.81 6.47
N LYS A 196 -14.87 2.09 6.70
CA LYS A 196 -15.98 1.24 6.26
C LYS A 196 -16.79 1.94 5.18
N ASP A 197 -17.02 1.24 4.08
CA ASP A 197 -17.87 1.65 2.98
C ASP A 197 -19.13 0.77 2.85
N GLN A 198 -20.14 1.26 2.12
CA GLN A 198 -21.33 0.53 1.72
C GLN A 198 -21.32 0.32 0.19
N GLY A 199 -20.14 0.00 -0.34
CA GLY A 199 -19.90 -0.20 -1.76
C GLY A 199 -20.29 -1.60 -2.25
N ILE A 200 -19.75 -1.94 -3.41
CA ILE A 200 -20.03 -3.24 -4.06
C ILE A 200 -19.43 -4.45 -3.35
N GLY A 201 -18.51 -4.24 -2.42
CA GLY A 201 -17.76 -5.30 -1.77
C GLY A 201 -16.72 -5.96 -2.70
N ILE A 202 -15.94 -6.89 -2.13
CA ILE A 202 -14.82 -7.57 -2.78
C ILE A 202 -15.08 -9.08 -2.71
N PRO A 203 -14.92 -9.81 -3.84
CA PRO A 203 -15.03 -11.27 -3.84
C PRO A 203 -13.99 -11.92 -2.92
N ALA A 204 -14.38 -12.97 -2.19
CA ALA A 204 -13.50 -13.63 -1.22
C ALA A 204 -12.17 -14.14 -1.81
N HIS A 205 -12.19 -14.58 -3.09
CA HIS A 205 -10.99 -15.06 -3.77
C HIS A 205 -9.99 -13.97 -4.15
N ASP A 206 -10.40 -12.68 -4.08
CA ASP A 206 -9.56 -11.54 -4.39
C ASP A 206 -8.96 -10.88 -3.14
N LEU A 207 -9.48 -11.17 -1.92
CA LEU A 207 -9.09 -10.51 -0.67
C LEU A 207 -7.58 -10.58 -0.39
N ASP A 208 -6.94 -11.71 -0.69
CA ASP A 208 -5.49 -11.86 -0.51
C ASP A 208 -4.69 -11.06 -1.53
N ARG A 209 -5.28 -10.78 -2.70
CA ARG A 209 -4.61 -10.19 -3.86
C ARG A 209 -4.78 -8.68 -3.99
N ILE A 210 -5.81 -8.10 -3.37
CA ILE A 210 -6.09 -6.64 -3.50
C ILE A 210 -4.94 -5.76 -3.03
N PHE A 211 -4.00 -6.30 -2.24
CA PHE A 211 -2.79 -5.61 -1.78
C PHE A 211 -1.59 -5.81 -2.71
N GLU A 212 -1.73 -6.63 -3.78
CA GLU A 212 -0.70 -6.76 -4.81
C GLU A 212 -0.65 -5.47 -5.65
N ARG A 213 0.54 -5.05 -6.06
CA ARG A 213 0.72 -3.84 -6.90
C ARG A 213 0.03 -4.04 -8.26
N PHE A 214 -0.67 -3.01 -8.72
CA PHE A 214 -1.44 -2.99 -9.96
C PHE A 214 -2.60 -3.99 -10.04
N TYR A 215 -2.90 -4.68 -8.93
CA TYR A 215 -4.01 -5.61 -8.92
C TYR A 215 -5.35 -4.87 -8.91
N ARG A 216 -6.30 -5.38 -9.66
CA ARG A 216 -7.67 -4.85 -9.77
C ARG A 216 -8.65 -6.00 -9.94
N VAL A 217 -9.70 -6.03 -9.14
CA VAL A 217 -10.78 -7.03 -9.21
C VAL A 217 -11.48 -6.95 -10.57
N ASP A 218 -11.80 -5.74 -11.05
CA ASP A 218 -12.38 -5.49 -12.37
C ASP A 218 -11.62 -4.37 -13.10
N PRO A 219 -10.73 -4.73 -14.05
CA PRO A 219 -9.95 -3.76 -14.80
C PRO A 219 -10.80 -2.81 -15.69
N ALA A 220 -11.99 -3.24 -16.13
CA ALA A 220 -12.86 -2.42 -16.99
C ALA A 220 -13.53 -1.32 -16.17
N ARG A 221 -14.07 -1.66 -15.01
CA ARG A 221 -14.74 -0.71 -14.09
C ARG A 221 -13.71 0.24 -13.46
N SER A 222 -12.53 -0.26 -13.07
CA SER A 222 -11.48 0.54 -12.45
C SER A 222 -10.91 1.61 -13.40
N ARG A 223 -10.97 1.42 -14.71
CA ARG A 223 -10.64 2.46 -15.68
C ARG A 223 -11.58 3.67 -15.60
N ASN A 224 -12.86 3.45 -15.31
CA ASN A 224 -13.84 4.51 -15.18
C ASN A 224 -13.73 5.27 -13.85
N THR A 225 -13.27 4.59 -12.79
CA THR A 225 -13.06 5.18 -11.46
C THR A 225 -11.66 5.78 -11.25
N GLY A 226 -10.76 5.65 -12.25
CA GLY A 226 -9.42 6.24 -12.20
C GLY A 226 -8.42 5.51 -11.29
N GLY A 227 -8.76 4.33 -10.77
CA GLY A 227 -7.90 3.58 -9.86
C GLY A 227 -6.60 3.12 -10.54
N THR A 228 -5.47 3.25 -9.87
CA THR A 228 -4.13 2.87 -10.34
C THR A 228 -3.76 1.43 -10.00
N GLY A 229 -4.41 0.85 -8.97
CA GLY A 229 -4.05 -0.45 -8.41
C GLY A 229 -2.82 -0.40 -7.48
N LEU A 230 -2.36 0.79 -7.12
CA LEU A 230 -1.23 0.99 -6.20
C LEU A 230 -1.69 1.40 -4.79
N GLY A 231 -2.84 2.03 -4.65
CA GLY A 231 -3.29 2.61 -3.38
C GLY A 231 -3.31 1.64 -2.21
N LEU A 232 -3.87 0.42 -2.37
CA LEU A 232 -3.88 -0.59 -1.30
C LEU A 232 -2.49 -1.18 -1.02
N ALA A 233 -1.62 -1.28 -2.02
CA ALA A 233 -0.23 -1.67 -1.82
C ALA A 233 0.52 -0.61 -0.99
N ILE A 234 0.27 0.69 -1.24
CA ILE A 234 0.78 1.82 -0.43
C ILE A 234 0.28 1.69 1.01
N VAL A 235 -1.03 1.49 1.22
CA VAL A 235 -1.62 1.31 2.56
C VAL A 235 -0.92 0.19 3.33
N LYS A 236 -0.80 -0.98 2.72
CA LYS A 236 -0.12 -2.14 3.35
C LYS A 236 1.34 -1.83 3.67
N HIS A 237 2.03 -1.12 2.80
CA HIS A 237 3.43 -0.75 3.01
C HIS A 237 3.56 0.25 4.17
N VAL A 238 2.71 1.30 4.22
CA VAL A 238 2.67 2.25 5.33
C VAL A 238 2.43 1.53 6.66
N CYS A 239 1.44 0.64 6.74
CA CYS A 239 1.22 -0.13 7.96
C CYS A 239 2.48 -0.88 8.40
N ARG A 240 3.14 -1.59 7.47
CA ARG A 240 4.32 -2.40 7.77
C ARG A 240 5.50 -1.58 8.31
N ILE A 241 5.80 -0.42 7.72
CA ILE A 241 6.92 0.42 8.17
C ILE A 241 6.66 1.11 9.52
N HIS A 242 5.38 1.23 9.91
CA HIS A 242 4.95 1.72 11.23
C HIS A 242 4.75 0.57 12.24
N GLY A 243 5.26 -0.64 11.96
CA GLY A 243 5.12 -1.80 12.84
C GLY A 243 3.69 -2.33 12.98
N GLY A 244 2.82 -1.93 12.08
CA GLY A 244 1.40 -2.26 12.08
C GLY A 244 0.98 -3.23 10.98
N GLU A 245 -0.32 -3.45 10.87
CA GLU A 245 -0.92 -4.31 9.84
C GLU A 245 -2.19 -3.67 9.24
N CYS A 246 -2.55 -4.12 8.04
CA CYS A 246 -3.81 -3.77 7.38
C CYS A 246 -4.64 -5.02 7.19
N LEU A 247 -5.84 -5.02 7.76
CA LEU A 247 -6.83 -6.09 7.64
C LEU A 247 -7.98 -5.64 6.75
N VAL A 248 -8.68 -6.61 6.17
CA VAL A 248 -9.88 -6.36 5.35
C VAL A 248 -10.95 -7.37 5.67
N TRP A 249 -12.16 -6.88 5.86
CA TRP A 249 -13.40 -7.63 5.79
C TRP A 249 -14.25 -7.09 4.65
N SER A 250 -14.79 -7.95 3.82
CA SER A 250 -15.68 -7.51 2.74
C SER A 250 -16.65 -8.60 2.33
N GLU A 251 -17.86 -8.17 1.93
CA GLU A 251 -18.90 -9.03 1.41
C GLU A 251 -19.56 -8.37 0.19
N LEU A 252 -19.73 -9.14 -0.88
CA LEU A 252 -20.33 -8.64 -2.13
C LEU A 252 -21.74 -8.10 -1.90
N GLY A 253 -21.97 -6.87 -2.34
CA GLY A 253 -23.24 -6.16 -2.21
C GLY A 253 -23.48 -5.52 -0.85
N ILE A 254 -22.61 -5.72 0.13
CA ILE A 254 -22.69 -5.12 1.47
C ILE A 254 -21.69 -3.97 1.62
N GLY A 255 -20.43 -4.17 1.16
CA GLY A 255 -19.35 -3.21 1.26
C GLY A 255 -18.09 -3.82 1.86
N SER A 256 -17.16 -2.95 2.24
CA SER A 256 -15.87 -3.34 2.80
C SER A 256 -15.54 -2.57 4.08
N THR A 257 -14.73 -3.18 4.93
CA THR A 257 -14.11 -2.52 6.08
C THR A 257 -12.62 -2.82 6.03
N PHE A 258 -11.83 -1.76 5.92
CA PHE A 258 -10.38 -1.84 6.04
C PHE A 258 -9.99 -1.35 7.42
N THR A 259 -9.22 -2.18 8.16
CA THR A 259 -8.74 -1.87 9.51
C THR A 259 -7.24 -1.71 9.47
N LEU A 260 -6.73 -0.53 9.79
CA LEU A 260 -5.30 -0.28 10.01
C LEU A 260 -5.05 -0.40 11.51
N ARG A 261 -4.08 -1.22 11.90
CA ARG A 261 -3.66 -1.42 13.28
C ARG A 261 -2.24 -0.91 13.44
N PHE A 262 -2.03 -0.07 14.45
CA PHE A 262 -0.71 0.46 14.79
C PHE A 262 -0.46 0.30 16.28
N PRO A 263 0.78 -0.01 16.72
CA PRO A 263 1.14 0.06 18.12
C PRO A 263 0.92 1.49 18.66
N GLN A 264 0.33 1.60 19.87
CA GLN A 264 0.20 2.88 20.55
C GLN A 264 1.57 3.44 20.94
N ALA A 265 1.76 4.76 20.88
CA ALA A 265 3.06 5.40 21.11
C ALA A 265 3.69 5.05 22.48
N GLY A 266 2.89 4.80 23.52
CA GLY A 266 3.39 4.40 24.84
C GLY A 266 3.78 2.93 24.98
N ALA A 267 3.19 2.04 24.18
CA ALA A 267 3.41 0.59 24.28
C ALA A 267 4.76 0.14 23.69
N ILE A 268 5.31 0.92 22.76
CA ILE A 268 6.57 0.55 22.07
C ILE A 268 7.80 0.73 22.98
N SER A 269 7.74 1.62 23.97
CA SER A 269 8.89 1.88 24.86
C SER A 269 9.30 0.65 25.70
N GLU A 270 8.38 -0.24 26.02
CA GLU A 270 8.69 -1.46 26.79
C GLU A 270 9.28 -2.57 25.91
N PHE A 271 8.84 -2.70 24.65
CA PHE A 271 9.29 -3.77 23.76
C PHE A 271 10.75 -3.59 23.26
N TRP A 272 11.14 -2.36 22.94
CA TRP A 272 12.50 -2.05 22.46
C TRP A 272 13.54 -2.02 23.60
N LEU A 273 13.12 -1.70 24.83
CA LEU A 273 14.01 -1.77 26.00
C LEU A 273 14.41 -3.23 26.34
N ASP A 274 13.52 -4.20 26.08
CA ASP A 274 13.83 -5.62 26.30
C ASP A 274 14.84 -6.17 25.26
N GLU A 275 14.77 -5.77 23.99
CA GLU A 275 15.75 -6.20 22.98
C GLU A 275 17.15 -5.58 23.20
N GLU A 276 17.24 -4.31 23.61
CA GLU A 276 18.53 -3.72 23.98
C GLU A 276 19.13 -4.35 25.22
N SER A 277 18.34 -4.78 26.20
CA SER A 277 18.82 -5.48 27.40
C SER A 277 19.36 -6.86 27.06
N VAL A 278 18.71 -7.58 26.14
CA VAL A 278 19.15 -8.90 25.65
C VAL A 278 20.44 -8.78 24.83
N MET A 279 20.59 -7.74 24.02
CA MET A 279 21.80 -7.48 23.24
C MET A 279 22.99 -7.08 24.11
N ARG A 280 22.78 -6.34 25.20
CA ARG A 280 23.85 -6.03 26.17
C ARG A 280 24.34 -7.26 26.92
N ASP A 281 23.44 -8.14 27.38
CA ASP A 281 23.81 -9.36 28.11
C ASP A 281 24.59 -10.36 27.23
N VAL A 282 24.35 -10.37 25.91
CA VAL A 282 25.14 -11.18 24.96
C VAL A 282 26.50 -10.58 24.66
N SER A 283 26.69 -9.26 24.71
CA SER A 283 27.96 -8.61 24.47
C SER A 283 28.89 -8.69 25.71
N GLU A 284 28.37 -8.65 26.93
CA GLU A 284 29.14 -8.76 28.16
C GLU A 284 29.66 -10.19 28.44
N ARG A 285 28.95 -11.22 27.97
CA ARG A 285 29.42 -12.63 28.11
C ARG A 285 30.54 -13.03 27.15
N ARG A 286 30.99 -12.15 26.25
CA ARG A 286 32.06 -12.43 25.28
C ARG A 286 33.46 -11.95 25.68
N VAL A 287 33.63 -11.38 26.86
CA VAL A 287 34.92 -10.85 27.33
C VAL A 287 35.28 -11.48 28.68
N GLU A 288 35.58 -12.77 28.69
CA GLU A 288 36.49 -13.36 29.67
C GLU A 288 37.49 -14.28 28.93
N PRO A 289 38.76 -13.88 28.75
CA PRO A 289 39.79 -14.77 28.30
C PRO A 289 40.37 -15.52 29.53
N SER A 290 40.33 -16.84 29.46
CA SER A 290 41.10 -17.70 30.33
C SER A 290 42.55 -17.81 29.85
#